data_bb0714bb1af2ee081972d96464efb533
#
_entry.id   bb0714bb1af2ee081972d96464efb533
#
_cell.length_a   1.000
_cell.length_b   1.000
_cell.length_c   1.000
_cell.angle_alpha   90.00
_cell.angle_beta   90.00
_cell.angle_gamma   90.00
#
_symmetry.space_group_name_H-M   'P 1'
#
loop_
_entity.id
_entity.type
_entity.pdbx_description
1 polymer ?
#
loop_
_entity_poly.entity_id
_entity_poly.type
_entity_poly.pdbx_seq_one_letter_code
_entity_poly.pdbx_strand_id
1 'polypeptide(L)'
;MIDHVSLRVHDFGRSKKFFAEALAPLGYSVLMEYDGAAGLGAARPDFWIGQGAAAGPTHVCFGAASRAMVDAFHKAALAAGGRDNGPPGLRTHYHPTYYGAFVLDPDGHNIEVVCHEPE
;
A
#
# COMPACT_ATOMS: atom_id res chain seq x y z
N MET A 1 -1.49 -19.90 -2.72
CA MET A 1 -1.26 -18.68 -1.92
C MET A 1 -0.33 -17.75 -2.64
N ILE A 2 -0.55 -16.45 -2.50
CA ILE A 2 0.30 -15.46 -3.16
C ILE A 2 1.59 -15.32 -2.37
N ASP A 3 2.74 -15.40 -3.04
CA ASP A 3 4.05 -15.20 -2.43
C ASP A 3 4.43 -13.72 -2.45
N HIS A 4 4.29 -13.08 -3.61
CA HIS A 4 4.56 -11.66 -3.75
C HIS A 4 3.81 -11.10 -4.96
N VAL A 5 3.67 -9.77 -4.99
CA VAL A 5 3.15 -9.04 -6.15
C VAL A 5 4.18 -8.02 -6.58
N SER A 6 4.20 -7.71 -7.88
CA SER A 6 5.08 -6.68 -8.43
C SER A 6 4.24 -5.63 -9.13
N LEU A 7 4.58 -4.37 -8.88
CA LEU A 7 3.89 -3.21 -9.44
C LEU A 7 4.89 -2.40 -10.26
N ARG A 8 4.52 -2.06 -11.49
CA ARG A 8 5.36 -1.19 -12.31
C ARG A 8 5.09 0.27 -11.99
N VAL A 9 6.16 1.04 -11.85
CA VAL A 9 6.09 2.45 -11.47
C VAL A 9 6.87 3.29 -12.48
N HIS A 10 6.37 4.48 -12.74
CA HIS A 10 6.97 5.39 -13.73
C HIS A 10 8.26 6.03 -13.21
N ASP A 11 8.26 6.45 -11.95
CA ASP A 11 9.42 7.10 -11.31
C ASP A 11 9.78 6.28 -10.07
N PHE A 12 10.81 5.44 -10.20
CA PHE A 12 11.19 4.48 -9.16
C PHE A 12 11.54 5.18 -7.83
N GLY A 13 12.35 6.23 -7.88
CA GLY A 13 12.77 6.93 -6.66
C GLY A 13 11.60 7.53 -5.90
N ARG A 14 10.67 8.14 -6.63
CA ARG A 14 9.47 8.74 -6.05
C ARG A 14 8.55 7.67 -5.45
N SER A 15 8.33 6.59 -6.19
CA SER A 15 7.46 5.51 -5.72
C SER A 15 8.08 4.76 -4.55
N LYS A 16 9.39 4.53 -4.55
CA LYS A 16 10.06 3.89 -3.41
C LYS A 16 9.86 4.71 -2.15
N LYS A 17 10.06 6.02 -2.23
CA LYS A 17 9.85 6.91 -1.08
C LYS A 17 8.39 6.86 -0.62
N PHE A 18 7.46 6.93 -1.56
CA PHE A 18 6.03 6.89 -1.25
C PHE A 18 5.67 5.60 -0.48
N PHE A 19 6.02 4.45 -1.02
CA PHE A 19 5.65 3.18 -0.41
C PHE A 19 6.37 2.93 0.91
N ALA A 20 7.63 3.33 1.03
CA ALA A 20 8.36 3.20 2.28
C ALA A 20 7.69 3.99 3.41
N GLU A 21 7.17 5.17 3.11
CA GLU A 21 6.49 6.01 4.11
C GLU A 21 5.04 5.55 4.34
N ALA A 22 4.32 5.24 3.28
CA ALA A 22 2.90 4.87 3.37
C ALA A 22 2.69 3.53 4.07
N LEU A 23 3.59 2.57 3.86
CA LEU A 23 3.46 1.23 4.41
C LEU A 23 4.23 1.03 5.72
N ALA A 24 4.98 2.04 6.18
CA ALA A 24 5.68 1.98 7.47
C ALA A 24 4.73 1.66 8.64
N PRO A 25 3.51 2.20 8.71
CA PRO A 25 2.57 1.86 9.77
C PRO A 25 2.18 0.38 9.82
N LEU A 26 2.36 -0.36 8.73
CA LEU A 26 2.11 -1.80 8.69
C LEU A 26 3.34 -2.61 9.08
N GLY A 27 4.44 -1.94 9.42
CA GLY A 27 5.70 -2.61 9.71
C GLY A 27 6.53 -2.92 8.48
N TYR A 28 6.15 -2.41 7.32
CA TYR A 28 6.89 -2.62 6.08
C TYR A 28 8.08 -1.69 5.98
N SER A 29 9.16 -2.19 5.39
CA SER A 29 10.32 -1.39 5.04
C SER A 29 10.92 -1.96 3.75
N VAL A 30 11.85 -1.23 3.15
CA VAL A 30 12.59 -1.74 1.99
C VAL A 30 13.57 -2.77 2.49
N LEU A 31 13.36 -4.03 2.14
CA LEU A 31 14.19 -5.15 2.57
C LEU A 31 15.22 -5.56 1.53
N MET A 32 14.93 -5.36 0.25
CA MET A 32 15.84 -5.67 -0.85
C MET A 32 15.74 -4.57 -1.88
N GLU A 33 16.86 -4.26 -2.51
CA GLU A 33 16.87 -3.25 -3.55
C GLU A 33 17.90 -3.63 -4.62
N TYR A 34 17.47 -3.54 -5.87
CA TYR A 34 18.31 -3.69 -7.05
C TYR A 34 18.20 -2.42 -7.87
N ASP A 35 18.95 -2.34 -8.96
CA ASP A 35 18.85 -1.21 -9.87
C ASP A 35 17.43 -1.17 -10.48
N GLY A 36 16.66 -0.17 -10.10
CA GLY A 36 15.30 0.02 -10.60
C GLY A 36 14.24 -0.90 -10.00
N ALA A 37 14.55 -1.63 -8.93
CA ALA A 37 13.57 -2.49 -8.27
C ALA A 37 13.78 -2.53 -6.76
N ALA A 38 12.70 -2.55 -6.01
CA ALA A 38 12.74 -2.65 -4.55
C ALA A 38 11.67 -3.60 -4.05
N GLY A 39 12.03 -4.42 -3.06
CA GLY A 39 11.11 -5.32 -2.40
C GLY A 39 10.85 -4.85 -0.97
N LEU A 40 9.59 -4.66 -0.64
CA LEU A 40 9.15 -4.22 0.68
C LEU A 40 8.40 -5.34 1.39
N GLY A 41 8.49 -5.33 2.70
CA GLY A 41 7.79 -6.31 3.52
C GLY A 41 8.08 -6.09 4.99
N ALA A 42 7.43 -6.88 5.84
CA ALA A 42 7.68 -6.85 7.29
C ALA A 42 8.80 -7.81 7.66
N ALA A 43 8.67 -9.10 7.29
CA ALA A 43 9.68 -10.12 7.57
C ALA A 43 10.45 -10.52 6.31
N ARG A 44 9.78 -10.51 5.17
CA ARG A 44 10.38 -10.80 3.87
C ARG A 44 9.68 -9.98 2.80
N PRO A 45 10.32 -9.73 1.65
CA PRO A 45 9.70 -8.90 0.62
C PRO A 45 8.56 -9.65 -0.05
N ASP A 46 7.35 -9.11 0.06
CA ASP A 46 6.17 -9.65 -0.59
C ASP A 46 5.49 -8.63 -1.51
N PHE A 47 5.98 -7.40 -1.50
CA PHE A 47 5.49 -6.34 -2.37
C PHE A 47 6.68 -5.70 -3.08
N TRP A 48 6.70 -5.80 -4.41
CA TRP A 48 7.79 -5.29 -5.22
C TRP A 48 7.33 -4.13 -6.09
N ILE A 49 8.20 -3.16 -6.28
CA ILE A 49 8.01 -2.12 -7.27
C ILE A 49 9.19 -2.16 -8.24
N GLY A 50 8.93 -1.92 -9.51
CA GLY A 50 9.97 -1.93 -10.54
C GLY A 50 9.75 -0.82 -11.55
N GLN A 51 10.85 -0.17 -11.94
CA GLN A 51 10.82 0.87 -12.95
C GLN A 51 10.35 0.29 -14.27
N GLY A 52 9.37 0.94 -14.90
CA GLY A 52 8.90 0.51 -16.21
C GLY A 52 7.67 1.27 -16.65
N ALA A 53 7.27 1.04 -17.90
CA ALA A 53 6.02 1.62 -18.40
C ALA A 53 4.85 0.97 -17.67
N ALA A 54 4.03 1.79 -17.04
CA ALA A 54 2.82 1.30 -16.36
C ALA A 54 1.80 0.88 -17.43
N ALA A 55 1.27 -0.32 -17.26
CA ALA A 55 0.27 -0.86 -18.18
C ALA A 55 -1.15 -0.36 -17.84
N GLY A 56 -1.29 0.48 -16.84
CA GLY A 56 -2.57 1.01 -16.35
C GLY A 56 -2.66 0.86 -14.85
N PRO A 57 -3.68 1.48 -14.22
CA PRO A 57 -3.83 1.41 -12.76
C PRO A 57 -4.08 -0.01 -12.29
N THR A 58 -3.46 -0.37 -11.18
CA THR A 58 -3.62 -1.66 -10.51
C THR A 58 -4.20 -1.42 -9.13
N HIS A 59 -4.89 -2.41 -8.58
CA HIS A 59 -5.41 -2.37 -7.22
C HIS A 59 -4.68 -3.41 -6.37
N VAL A 60 -4.06 -2.96 -5.28
CA VAL A 60 -3.40 -3.83 -4.31
C VAL A 60 -3.94 -3.51 -2.93
N CYS A 61 -4.33 -4.53 -2.18
CA CYS A 61 -4.84 -4.38 -0.82
C CYS A 61 -3.93 -5.10 0.16
N PHE A 62 -3.55 -4.40 1.22
CA PHE A 62 -2.74 -4.95 2.30
C PHE A 62 -3.64 -5.19 3.52
N GLY A 63 -3.38 -6.28 4.24
CA GLY A 63 -4.07 -6.57 5.49
C GLY A 63 -3.41 -5.86 6.67
N ALA A 64 -4.22 -5.35 7.59
CA ALA A 64 -3.75 -4.73 8.81
C ALA A 64 -4.36 -5.45 10.02
N ALA A 65 -3.59 -5.53 11.10
CA ALA A 65 -4.03 -6.21 12.32
C ALA A 65 -5.01 -5.38 13.14
N SER A 66 -5.07 -4.07 12.93
CA SER A 66 -5.94 -3.18 13.70
C SER A 66 -6.46 -2.04 12.84
N ARG A 67 -7.56 -1.45 13.27
CA ARG A 67 -8.11 -0.25 12.63
C ARG A 67 -7.18 0.94 12.77
N ALA A 68 -6.44 1.01 13.87
CA ALA A 68 -5.45 2.07 14.07
C ALA A 68 -4.37 2.05 12.99
N MET A 69 -3.96 0.88 12.54
CA MET A 69 -2.99 0.75 11.45
C MET A 69 -3.57 1.24 10.12
N VAL A 70 -4.85 1.00 9.88
CA VAL A 70 -5.53 1.52 8.68
C VAL A 70 -5.55 3.04 8.69
N ASP A 71 -5.89 3.64 9.84
CA ASP A 71 -5.89 5.09 10.00
C ASP A 71 -4.50 5.68 9.79
N ALA A 72 -3.48 5.03 10.37
CA ALA A 72 -2.09 5.47 10.26
C ALA A 72 -1.57 5.38 8.83
N PHE A 73 -1.94 4.31 8.11
CA PHE A 73 -1.60 4.18 6.69
C PHE A 73 -2.14 5.36 5.88
N HIS A 74 -3.42 5.65 6.04
CA HIS A 74 -4.07 6.72 5.27
C HIS A 74 -3.37 8.05 5.51
N LYS A 75 -3.11 8.37 6.77
CA LYS A 75 -2.42 9.60 7.14
C LYS A 75 -1.00 9.65 6.54
N ALA A 76 -0.24 8.57 6.68
CA ALA A 76 1.13 8.51 6.18
C ALA A 76 1.18 8.58 4.66
N ALA A 77 0.26 7.91 3.97
CA ALA A 77 0.20 7.89 2.51
C ALA A 77 -0.13 9.27 1.95
N LEU A 78 -1.06 9.99 2.57
CA LEU A 78 -1.36 11.37 2.14
C LEU A 78 -0.16 12.29 2.38
N ALA A 79 0.51 12.15 3.52
CA ALA A 79 1.71 12.94 3.82
C ALA A 79 2.85 12.64 2.85
N ALA A 80 2.91 11.41 2.32
CA ALA A 80 3.93 10.99 1.37
C ALA A 80 3.62 11.37 -0.09
N GLY A 81 2.52 12.09 -0.32
CA GLY A 81 2.16 12.58 -1.64
C GLY A 81 1.07 11.79 -2.34
N GLY A 82 0.45 10.83 -1.67
CA GLY A 82 -0.71 10.11 -2.20
C GLY A 82 -1.94 10.98 -2.22
N ARG A 83 -2.96 10.52 -2.95
CA ARG A 83 -4.25 11.21 -3.01
C ARG A 83 -5.33 10.35 -2.40
N ASP A 84 -6.22 10.97 -1.62
CA ASP A 84 -7.33 10.26 -1.00
C ASP A 84 -8.24 9.63 -2.07
N ASN A 85 -8.54 8.36 -1.86
CA ASN A 85 -9.47 7.60 -2.71
C ASN A 85 -10.51 6.87 -1.86
N GLY A 86 -10.63 7.21 -0.59
CA GLY A 86 -11.58 6.66 0.36
C GLY A 86 -11.02 6.71 1.77
N PRO A 87 -11.53 7.61 2.64
CA PRO A 87 -10.99 7.74 3.99
C PRO A 87 -11.28 6.50 4.83
N PRO A 88 -10.53 6.32 5.95
CA PRO A 88 -10.76 5.17 6.82
C PRO A 88 -12.19 5.09 7.31
N GLY A 89 -12.76 3.90 7.26
CA GLY A 89 -14.12 3.69 7.73
C GLY A 89 -14.62 2.30 7.40
N LEU A 90 -15.77 1.97 7.99
CA LEU A 90 -16.45 0.71 7.73
C LEU A 90 -17.07 0.70 6.33
N ARG A 91 -16.89 -0.43 5.64
CA ARG A 91 -17.54 -0.73 4.36
C ARG A 91 -18.44 -1.94 4.55
N THR A 92 -19.57 -1.73 5.22
CA THR A 92 -20.46 -2.83 5.62
C THR A 92 -21.07 -3.57 4.42
N HIS A 93 -21.10 -2.93 3.25
CA HIS A 93 -21.57 -3.58 2.03
C HIS A 93 -20.58 -4.63 1.50
N TYR A 94 -19.32 -4.60 1.94
CA TYR A 94 -18.38 -5.68 1.65
C TYR A 94 -18.46 -6.77 2.72
N HIS A 95 -18.45 -6.34 4.00
CA HIS A 95 -18.41 -7.26 5.14
C HIS A 95 -18.70 -6.43 6.41
N PRO A 96 -19.39 -6.99 7.43
CA PRO A 96 -19.76 -6.22 8.62
C PRO A 96 -18.59 -5.58 9.38
N THR A 97 -17.42 -6.19 9.35
CA THR A 97 -16.22 -5.67 10.02
C THR A 97 -15.14 -5.19 9.06
N TYR A 98 -15.52 -4.89 7.82
CA TYR A 98 -14.56 -4.43 6.80
C TYR A 98 -14.23 -2.96 7.07
N TYR A 99 -13.06 -2.70 7.65
CA TYR A 99 -12.60 -1.35 7.94
C TYR A 99 -11.40 -1.07 7.04
N GLY A 100 -11.57 -0.17 6.07
CA GLY A 100 -10.55 0.04 5.05
C GLY A 100 -10.34 1.51 4.72
N ALA A 101 -9.23 1.77 4.04
CA ALA A 101 -8.90 3.07 3.49
C ALA A 101 -8.19 2.88 2.16
N PHE A 102 -8.36 3.85 1.27
CA PHE A 102 -7.86 3.81 -0.10
C PHE A 102 -7.09 5.08 -0.42
N VAL A 103 -5.93 4.93 -1.05
CA VAL A 103 -5.11 6.06 -1.49
C VAL A 103 -4.60 5.76 -2.90
N LEU A 104 -4.53 6.76 -3.76
CA LEU A 104 -3.88 6.63 -5.05
C LEU A 104 -2.40 6.95 -4.88
N ASP A 105 -1.54 6.07 -5.42
CA ASP A 105 -0.10 6.26 -5.42
C ASP A 105 0.32 7.28 -6.50
N PRO A 106 1.62 7.61 -6.64
CA PRO A 106 2.06 8.57 -7.66
C PRO A 106 1.68 8.23 -9.10
N ASP A 107 1.46 6.95 -9.40
CA ASP A 107 1.06 6.49 -10.74
C ASP A 107 -0.46 6.33 -10.90
N GLY A 108 -1.23 6.59 -9.85
CA GLY A 108 -2.68 6.41 -9.87
C GLY A 108 -3.14 4.99 -9.56
N HIS A 109 -2.26 4.13 -9.06
CA HIS A 109 -2.67 2.80 -8.58
C HIS A 109 -3.50 2.95 -7.31
N ASN A 110 -4.51 2.11 -7.19
CA ASN A 110 -5.39 2.09 -6.02
C ASN A 110 -4.77 1.22 -4.93
N ILE A 111 -4.28 1.85 -3.88
CA ILE A 111 -3.63 1.18 -2.75
C ILE A 111 -4.60 1.20 -1.58
N GLU A 112 -4.91 0.01 -1.09
CA GLU A 112 -5.88 -0.17 -0.01
C GLU A 112 -5.22 -0.85 1.18
N VAL A 113 -5.67 -0.50 2.38
CA VAL A 113 -5.36 -1.26 3.59
C VAL A 113 -6.66 -1.58 4.29
N VAL A 114 -6.84 -2.83 4.69
CA VAL A 114 -8.07 -3.30 5.33
C VAL A 114 -7.76 -4.04 6.63
N CYS A 115 -8.61 -3.83 7.62
CA CYS A 115 -8.65 -4.62 8.85
C CYS A 115 -10.00 -5.31 8.91
N HIS A 116 -10.01 -6.63 9.06
CA HIS A 116 -11.23 -7.42 9.18
C HIS A 116 -11.64 -7.65 10.63
N GLU A 117 -10.75 -7.37 11.57
CA GLU A 117 -11.02 -7.59 12.97
C GLU A 117 -12.07 -6.62 13.49
N PRO A 118 -13.01 -7.08 14.33
CA PRO A 118 -13.93 -6.16 15.03
C PRO A 118 -13.13 -5.25 15.95
N GLU A 119 -13.68 -4.08 16.23
CA GLU A 119 -13.05 -3.09 17.10
C GLU A 119 -12.70 -3.62 18.47
#